data_775770a0fa9c590ece813d153fb8530f
#
_entry.id   775770a0fa9c590ece813d153fb8530f
#
_cell.length_a   1.000
_cell.length_b   1.000
_cell.length_c   1.000
_cell.angle_alpha   90.00
_cell.angle_beta   90.00
_cell.angle_gamma   90.00
#
_symmetry.space_group_name_H-M   'P 1'
#
loop_
_entity.id
_entity.type
_entity.pdbx_description
1 polymer ?
#
loop_
_entity_poly.entity_id
_entity_poly.type
_entity_poly.pdbx_seq_one_letter_code
_entity_poly.pdbx_strand_id
1 'polypeptide(L)'
;RPGSSELKVCRRSGLYKPPRSHFCSVTRRLTLNMDHYCPWVANTVGHYNRKFFLLFLLYTCLLLAYVLLSIAPQLPDLFDWALDGDGRWVGGVAYAVVLGVMLAVDVLLLLLLGPFMCLHWKMAMRNQTTIDGDRLPQYDIGLSANLEQILGRRRLHWFCPCYCDGPVGDGVHWPTKTGGAALVPLGGSGTPLRTSAAVRHRPLG
;
A
#
# COMPACT_ATOMS: atom_id res chain seq x y z
N ARG A 1 -22.57 -28.15 -23.72
CA ARG A 1 -22.17 -26.82 -24.23
C ARG A 1 -21.33 -26.20 -23.13
N PRO A 2 -20.06 -25.79 -23.32
CA PRO A 2 -19.31 -25.07 -22.35
C PRO A 2 -20.00 -23.72 -22.13
N GLY A 3 -20.34 -23.42 -20.87
CA GLY A 3 -21.11 -22.25 -20.51
C GLY A 3 -20.42 -20.95 -20.98
N SER A 4 -21.17 -20.09 -21.63
CA SER A 4 -20.79 -18.72 -21.96
C SER A 4 -20.45 -18.03 -20.66
N SER A 5 -19.14 -17.78 -20.41
CA SER A 5 -18.71 -16.97 -19.30
C SER A 5 -19.15 -15.53 -19.58
N GLU A 6 -20.31 -15.14 -19.06
CA GLU A 6 -20.77 -13.75 -19.13
C GLU A 6 -19.67 -12.82 -18.59
N LEU A 7 -19.26 -11.87 -19.41
CA LEU A 7 -18.32 -10.84 -19.02
C LEU A 7 -18.91 -10.06 -17.84
N LYS A 8 -18.29 -10.17 -16.68
CA LYS A 8 -18.72 -9.42 -15.50
C LYS A 8 -18.56 -7.93 -15.76
N VAL A 9 -19.64 -7.16 -15.65
CA VAL A 9 -19.66 -5.72 -15.80
C VAL A 9 -19.86 -5.07 -14.43
N CYS A 10 -19.09 -4.03 -14.13
CA CYS A 10 -19.28 -3.23 -12.93
C CYS A 10 -20.53 -2.34 -13.09
N ARG A 11 -21.58 -2.59 -12.32
CA ARG A 11 -22.84 -1.83 -12.39
C ARG A 11 -22.67 -0.31 -12.17
N ARG A 12 -21.64 0.11 -11.41
CA ARG A 12 -21.42 1.53 -11.08
C ARG A 12 -20.61 2.27 -12.14
N SER A 13 -19.69 1.60 -12.83
CA SER A 13 -18.84 2.23 -13.85
C SER A 13 -19.23 1.87 -15.28
N GLY A 14 -20.09 0.85 -15.48
CA GLY A 14 -20.40 0.33 -16.81
C GLY A 14 -19.25 -0.41 -17.51
N LEU A 15 -18.07 -0.48 -16.88
CA LEU A 15 -16.88 -1.08 -17.46
C LEU A 15 -16.81 -2.60 -17.17
N TYR A 16 -16.08 -3.33 -18.01
CA TYR A 16 -15.68 -4.69 -17.69
C TYR A 16 -15.01 -4.75 -16.32
N LYS A 17 -15.40 -5.72 -15.49
CA LYS A 17 -14.87 -5.93 -14.14
C LYS A 17 -13.90 -7.10 -14.12
N PRO A 18 -12.58 -6.86 -14.28
CA PRO A 18 -11.58 -7.91 -14.14
C PRO A 18 -11.61 -8.58 -12.77
N PRO A 19 -11.06 -9.80 -12.64
CA PRO A 19 -10.84 -10.41 -11.34
C PRO A 19 -10.08 -9.45 -10.40
N ARG A 20 -10.43 -9.47 -9.10
CA ARG A 20 -9.80 -8.64 -8.05
C ARG A 20 -9.95 -7.12 -8.26
N SER A 21 -10.78 -6.68 -9.22
CA SER A 21 -11.08 -5.24 -9.38
C SER A 21 -12.32 -4.85 -8.60
N HIS A 22 -12.29 -3.67 -8.00
CA HIS A 22 -13.43 -3.13 -7.24
C HIS A 22 -13.63 -1.65 -7.53
N PHE A 23 -14.89 -1.22 -7.45
CA PHE A 23 -15.24 0.19 -7.63
C PHE A 23 -15.07 0.93 -6.31
N CYS A 24 -14.19 1.92 -6.31
CA CYS A 24 -14.03 2.83 -5.19
C CYS A 24 -15.07 3.95 -5.27
N SER A 25 -15.92 4.06 -4.24
CA SER A 25 -16.98 5.09 -4.21
C SER A 25 -16.43 6.50 -4.00
N VAL A 26 -15.27 6.63 -3.35
CA VAL A 26 -14.64 7.93 -3.08
C VAL A 26 -13.97 8.48 -4.34
N THR A 27 -13.10 7.69 -4.99
CA THR A 27 -12.40 8.11 -6.21
C THR A 27 -13.26 7.94 -7.47
N ARG A 28 -14.44 7.31 -7.35
CA ARG A 28 -15.37 6.98 -8.45
C ARG A 28 -14.74 6.25 -9.63
N ARG A 29 -13.77 5.36 -9.33
CA ARG A 29 -13.02 4.61 -10.33
C ARG A 29 -13.09 3.10 -10.05
N LEU A 30 -13.07 2.30 -11.12
CA LEU A 30 -12.83 0.87 -11.02
C LEU A 30 -11.32 0.67 -10.90
N THR A 31 -10.87 0.15 -9.75
CA THR A 31 -9.46 -0.02 -9.43
C THR A 31 -9.07 -1.49 -9.55
N LEU A 32 -8.03 -1.78 -10.33
CA LEU A 32 -7.47 -3.11 -10.50
C LEU A 32 -6.76 -3.55 -9.21
N ASN A 33 -6.94 -4.82 -8.82
CA ASN A 33 -6.37 -5.36 -7.58
C ASN A 33 -6.54 -4.43 -6.39
N MET A 34 -7.76 -3.92 -6.23
CA MET A 34 -8.06 -2.93 -5.20
C MET A 34 -7.82 -3.52 -3.81
N ASP A 35 -7.08 -2.78 -3.00
CA ASP A 35 -6.88 -3.09 -1.59
C ASP A 35 -7.85 -2.27 -0.74
N HIS A 36 -7.68 -0.95 -0.68
CA HIS A 36 -8.55 -0.04 0.07
C HIS A 36 -8.44 1.40 -0.47
N TYR A 37 -9.36 2.27 -0.05
CA TYR A 37 -9.15 3.72 -0.13
C TYR A 37 -8.38 4.19 1.11
N CYS A 38 -7.26 4.86 0.91
CA CYS A 38 -6.43 5.36 1.97
C CYS A 38 -6.55 6.89 2.09
N PRO A 39 -7.17 7.42 3.18
CA PRO A 39 -7.31 8.86 3.36
C PRO A 39 -5.97 9.59 3.47
N TRP A 40 -4.96 8.94 4.06
CA TRP A 40 -3.63 9.53 4.29
C TRP A 40 -2.87 9.86 3.01
N VAL A 41 -3.10 9.11 1.95
CA VAL A 41 -2.55 9.37 0.62
C VAL A 41 -3.61 9.90 -0.35
N ALA A 42 -4.83 10.17 0.14
CA ALA A 42 -5.99 10.66 -0.61
C ALA A 42 -6.25 9.88 -1.92
N ASN A 43 -5.98 8.58 -1.91
CA ASN A 43 -6.08 7.74 -3.11
C ASN A 43 -6.50 6.30 -2.78
N THR A 44 -6.94 5.57 -3.81
CA THR A 44 -7.21 4.14 -3.73
C THR A 44 -5.91 3.36 -3.95
N VAL A 45 -5.56 2.49 -3.00
CA VAL A 45 -4.44 1.56 -3.12
C VAL A 45 -4.87 0.37 -3.95
N GLY A 46 -4.10 0.04 -4.99
CA GLY A 46 -4.36 -1.04 -5.92
C GLY A 46 -3.12 -1.43 -6.72
N HIS A 47 -3.30 -2.08 -7.87
CA HIS A 47 -2.23 -2.69 -8.67
C HIS A 47 -1.02 -1.79 -8.90
N TYR A 48 -1.24 -0.52 -9.28
CA TYR A 48 -0.15 0.37 -9.72
C TYR A 48 0.56 1.12 -8.59
N ASN A 49 -0.02 1.19 -7.38
CA ASN A 49 0.55 1.97 -6.28
C ASN A 49 0.75 1.18 -4.98
N ARG A 50 0.47 -0.13 -4.98
CA ARG A 50 0.61 -0.96 -3.79
C ARG A 50 2.06 -1.02 -3.28
N LYS A 51 3.06 -1.07 -4.17
CA LYS A 51 4.47 -0.98 -3.80
C LYS A 51 4.76 0.29 -3.00
N PHE A 52 4.33 1.44 -3.52
CA PHE A 52 4.58 2.73 -2.87
C PHE A 52 3.91 2.82 -1.51
N PHE A 53 2.72 2.24 -1.35
CA PHE A 53 2.03 2.16 -0.07
C PHE A 53 2.79 1.29 0.94
N LEU A 54 3.31 0.13 0.54
CA LEU A 54 4.13 -0.74 1.40
C LEU A 54 5.43 -0.03 1.84
N LEU A 55 6.09 0.66 0.92
CA LEU A 55 7.29 1.42 1.21
C LEU A 55 7.00 2.64 2.09
N PHE A 56 5.89 3.32 1.88
CA PHE A 56 5.44 4.41 2.75
C PHE A 56 5.31 3.93 4.20
N LEU A 57 4.62 2.81 4.45
CA LEU A 57 4.50 2.24 5.79
C LEU A 57 5.86 1.84 6.37
N LEU A 58 6.70 1.16 5.57
CA LEU A 58 8.03 0.73 6.01
C LEU A 58 8.90 1.92 6.41
N TYR A 59 9.01 2.93 5.55
CA TYR A 59 9.87 4.09 5.83
C TYR A 59 9.34 4.96 6.95
N THR A 60 8.01 5.07 7.11
CA THR A 60 7.42 5.75 8.25
C THR A 60 7.80 5.04 9.55
N CYS A 61 7.64 3.72 9.64
CA CYS A 61 8.02 2.97 10.84
C CYS A 61 9.54 3.03 11.12
N LEU A 62 10.38 2.98 10.07
CA LEU A 62 11.83 3.11 10.22
C LEU A 62 12.22 4.51 10.71
N LEU A 63 11.56 5.55 10.23
CA LEU A 63 11.80 6.93 10.68
C LEU A 63 11.42 7.10 12.17
N LEU A 64 10.23 6.64 12.55
CA LEU A 64 9.77 6.67 13.96
C LEU A 64 10.75 5.91 14.86
N ALA A 65 11.14 4.69 14.48
CA ALA A 65 12.12 3.90 15.22
C ALA A 65 13.49 4.61 15.30
N TYR A 66 13.93 5.24 14.23
CA TYR A 66 15.18 6.00 14.21
C TYR A 66 15.14 7.19 15.18
N VAL A 67 14.04 7.94 15.23
CA VAL A 67 13.85 9.07 16.17
C VAL A 67 13.96 8.57 17.61
N LEU A 68 13.22 7.50 17.96
CA LEU A 68 13.28 6.92 19.32
C LEU A 68 14.67 6.44 19.69
N LEU A 69 15.35 5.70 18.79
CA LEU A 69 16.70 5.20 19.04
C LEU A 69 17.75 6.33 19.16
N SER A 70 17.56 7.43 18.44
CA SER A 70 18.46 8.58 18.47
C SER A 70 18.33 9.40 19.77
N ILE A 71 17.13 9.45 20.34
CA ILE A 71 16.86 10.24 21.55
C ILE A 71 17.04 9.41 22.82
N ALA A 72 16.79 8.10 22.78
CA ALA A 72 16.85 7.24 23.94
C ALA A 72 18.12 7.34 24.79
N PRO A 73 19.35 7.42 24.21
CA PRO A 73 20.58 7.57 24.99
C PRO A 73 20.69 8.93 25.72
N GLN A 74 19.97 9.94 25.27
CA GLN A 74 20.01 11.30 25.82
C GLN A 74 18.97 11.54 26.92
N LEU A 75 18.03 10.62 27.10
CA LEU A 75 16.95 10.76 28.06
C LEU A 75 17.43 10.87 29.52
N PRO A 76 18.42 10.10 30.00
CA PRO A 76 18.92 10.25 31.38
C PRO A 76 19.47 11.65 31.62
N ASP A 77 20.37 12.14 30.76
CA ASP A 77 20.98 13.47 30.90
C ASP A 77 19.93 14.58 30.82
N LEU A 78 18.96 14.41 29.98
CA LEU A 78 17.85 15.36 29.82
C LEU A 78 16.94 15.37 31.05
N PHE A 79 16.73 14.19 31.68
CA PHE A 79 15.93 14.05 32.88
C PHE A 79 16.65 14.69 34.09
N ASP A 80 17.94 14.40 34.27
CA ASP A 80 18.77 14.99 35.30
C ASP A 80 18.83 16.53 35.16
N TRP A 81 19.02 16.98 33.93
CA TRP A 81 18.99 18.40 33.60
C TRP A 81 17.62 19.07 33.89
N ALA A 82 16.51 18.41 33.67
CA ALA A 82 15.17 18.94 33.96
C ALA A 82 14.88 19.00 35.49
N LEU A 83 15.53 18.16 36.29
CA LEU A 83 15.37 18.09 37.74
C LEU A 83 16.34 19.03 38.50
N ASP A 84 17.46 19.41 37.89
CA ASP A 84 18.47 20.28 38.50
C ASP A 84 17.92 21.70 38.65
N GLY A 85 17.31 21.97 39.80
CA GLY A 85 16.44 23.09 40.10
C GLY A 85 17.11 24.48 40.23
N ASP A 86 18.17 24.80 39.45
CA ASP A 86 18.94 26.01 39.48
C ASP A 86 18.22 27.26 38.92
N GLY A 87 16.92 27.35 39.08
CA GLY A 87 16.12 28.58 38.92
C GLY A 87 16.15 29.28 37.55
N ARG A 88 16.99 28.84 36.61
CA ARG A 88 17.10 29.37 35.25
C ARG A 88 16.10 28.75 34.23
N TRP A 89 15.08 28.04 34.68
CA TRP A 89 14.51 26.92 33.95
C TRP A 89 13.03 26.97 33.60
N VAL A 90 12.40 28.10 33.50
CA VAL A 90 11.06 28.14 32.88
C VAL A 90 11.10 27.56 31.44
N GLY A 91 12.23 27.81 30.72
CA GLY A 91 12.45 27.22 29.39
C GLY A 91 12.73 25.72 29.40
N GLY A 92 13.39 25.19 30.45
CA GLY A 92 13.75 23.76 30.55
C GLY A 92 12.55 22.84 30.77
N VAL A 93 11.65 23.20 31.68
CA VAL A 93 10.42 22.44 31.93
C VAL A 93 9.55 22.41 30.67
N ALA A 94 9.38 23.57 30.02
CA ALA A 94 8.61 23.61 28.75
C ALA A 94 9.21 22.71 27.67
N TYR A 95 10.54 22.72 27.52
CA TYR A 95 11.25 21.85 26.58
C TYR A 95 11.05 20.37 26.91
N ALA A 96 11.22 19.97 28.18
CA ALA A 96 11.03 18.59 28.64
C ALA A 96 9.58 18.09 28.40
N VAL A 97 8.59 18.96 28.66
CA VAL A 97 7.18 18.64 28.39
C VAL A 97 6.93 18.43 26.90
N VAL A 98 7.39 19.37 26.06
CA VAL A 98 7.22 19.27 24.61
C VAL A 98 7.89 18.01 24.06
N LEU A 99 9.13 17.73 24.47
CA LEU A 99 9.83 16.52 24.05
C LEU A 99 9.12 15.25 24.53
N GLY A 100 8.66 15.22 25.78
CA GLY A 100 7.89 14.09 26.32
C GLY A 100 6.62 13.83 25.54
N VAL A 101 5.87 14.89 25.18
CA VAL A 101 4.67 14.77 24.36
C VAL A 101 5.03 14.25 22.96
N MET A 102 6.08 14.77 22.32
CA MET A 102 6.52 14.32 21.01
C MET A 102 6.93 12.84 21.02
N LEU A 103 7.70 12.41 22.02
CA LEU A 103 8.09 11.00 22.15
C LEU A 103 6.87 10.10 22.42
N ALA A 104 5.93 10.55 23.24
CA ALA A 104 4.70 9.80 23.50
C ALA A 104 3.87 9.61 22.21
N VAL A 105 3.77 10.66 21.39
CA VAL A 105 3.09 10.58 20.09
C VAL A 105 3.85 9.65 19.13
N ASP A 106 5.19 9.74 19.10
CA ASP A 106 6.03 8.90 18.25
C ASP A 106 5.89 7.41 18.60
N VAL A 107 5.95 7.07 19.89
CA VAL A 107 5.70 5.71 20.37
C VAL A 107 4.30 5.25 20.02
N LEU A 108 3.28 6.08 20.24
CA LEU A 108 1.90 5.74 19.91
C LEU A 108 1.75 5.45 18.41
N LEU A 109 2.31 6.29 17.54
CA LEU A 109 2.30 6.07 16.10
C LEU A 109 3.01 4.79 15.72
N LEU A 110 4.17 4.49 16.31
CA LEU A 110 4.90 3.26 16.02
C LEU A 110 4.11 2.02 16.46
N LEU A 111 3.45 2.06 17.62
CA LEU A 111 2.58 0.98 18.11
C LEU A 111 1.35 0.75 17.23
N LEU A 112 0.83 1.80 16.59
CA LEU A 112 -0.31 1.68 15.68
C LEU A 112 0.13 1.24 14.27
N LEU A 113 1.15 1.90 13.72
CA LEU A 113 1.60 1.66 12.35
C LEU A 113 2.45 0.40 12.20
N GLY A 114 3.19 0.00 13.22
CA GLY A 114 4.03 -1.21 13.16
C GLY A 114 3.24 -2.49 12.87
N PRO A 115 2.24 -2.85 13.69
CA PRO A 115 1.37 -3.99 13.41
C PRO A 115 0.62 -3.87 12.07
N PHE A 116 0.18 -2.66 11.72
CA PHE A 116 -0.48 -2.39 10.45
C PHE A 116 0.46 -2.62 9.25
N MET A 117 1.70 -2.15 9.33
CA MET A 117 2.76 -2.44 8.35
C MET A 117 2.98 -3.95 8.23
N CYS A 118 3.17 -4.66 9.35
CA CYS A 118 3.39 -6.11 9.36
C CYS A 118 2.23 -6.86 8.70
N LEU A 119 0.99 -6.45 8.97
CA LEU A 119 -0.21 -7.02 8.35
C LEU A 119 -0.17 -6.87 6.81
N HIS A 120 0.10 -5.65 6.32
CA HIS A 120 0.14 -5.40 4.88
C HIS A 120 1.29 -6.12 4.17
N TRP A 121 2.47 -6.22 4.81
CA TRP A 121 3.57 -7.03 4.28
C TRP A 121 3.22 -8.53 4.28
N LYS A 122 2.58 -9.04 5.33
CA LYS A 122 2.10 -10.44 5.36
C LYS A 122 1.09 -10.72 4.24
N MET A 123 0.15 -9.80 3.99
CA MET A 123 -0.77 -9.91 2.87
C MET A 123 -0.05 -9.84 1.52
N ALA A 124 0.96 -8.99 1.37
CA ALA A 124 1.77 -8.92 0.17
C ALA A 124 2.52 -10.22 -0.11
N MET A 125 3.12 -10.84 0.91
CA MET A 125 3.79 -12.14 0.82
C MET A 125 2.86 -13.28 0.38
N ARG A 126 1.55 -13.15 0.60
CA ARG A 126 0.52 -14.11 0.19
C ARG A 126 -0.26 -13.67 -1.05
N ASN A 127 0.12 -12.57 -1.68
CA ASN A 127 -0.61 -11.93 -2.77
C ASN A 127 -2.10 -11.70 -2.46
N GLN A 128 -2.39 -11.29 -1.24
CA GLN A 128 -3.75 -10.99 -0.76
C GLN A 128 -3.95 -9.47 -0.68
N THR A 129 -5.19 -9.02 -0.80
CA THR A 129 -5.63 -7.66 -0.48
C THR A 129 -6.58 -7.68 0.72
N THR A 130 -6.86 -6.53 1.32
CA THR A 130 -7.84 -6.44 2.42
C THR A 130 -9.25 -6.91 1.99
N ILE A 131 -9.57 -6.77 0.70
CA ILE A 131 -10.86 -7.18 0.13
C ILE A 131 -10.88 -8.69 -0.12
N ASP A 132 -9.77 -9.25 -0.64
CA ASP A 132 -9.68 -10.68 -0.96
C ASP A 132 -9.70 -11.53 0.33
N GLY A 133 -8.92 -11.12 1.35
CA GLY A 133 -8.69 -11.91 2.54
C GLY A 133 -8.21 -13.32 2.19
N ASP A 134 -8.64 -14.32 2.95
CA ASP A 134 -8.31 -15.73 2.71
C ASP A 134 -9.23 -16.42 1.65
N ARG A 135 -10.10 -15.65 0.98
CA ARG A 135 -11.10 -16.19 0.04
C ARG A 135 -10.51 -16.62 -1.29
N LEU A 136 -9.35 -16.12 -1.66
CA LEU A 136 -8.73 -16.31 -2.98
C LEU A 136 -7.31 -16.90 -2.89
N PRO A 137 -7.14 -18.08 -2.23
CA PRO A 137 -5.83 -18.69 -2.02
C PRO A 137 -5.14 -19.15 -3.31
N GLN A 138 -5.87 -19.23 -4.43
CA GLN A 138 -5.34 -19.60 -5.73
C GLN A 138 -4.32 -18.61 -6.29
N TYR A 139 -4.35 -17.35 -5.85
CA TYR A 139 -3.40 -16.31 -6.31
C TYR A 139 -2.09 -16.27 -5.53
N ASP A 140 -2.00 -17.03 -4.44
CA ASP A 140 -0.73 -17.22 -3.72
C ASP A 140 0.12 -18.25 -4.47
N ILE A 141 1.02 -17.77 -5.31
CA ILE A 141 1.91 -18.59 -6.17
C ILE A 141 3.31 -18.76 -5.58
N GLY A 142 3.47 -18.45 -4.31
CA GLY A 142 4.72 -18.55 -3.57
C GLY A 142 5.38 -17.19 -3.32
N LEU A 143 6.13 -17.11 -2.22
CA LEU A 143 6.66 -15.86 -1.64
C LEU A 143 7.38 -14.98 -2.66
N SER A 144 8.34 -15.53 -3.40
CA SER A 144 9.14 -14.75 -4.36
C SER A 144 8.27 -14.19 -5.49
N ALA A 145 7.42 -15.03 -6.08
CA ALA A 145 6.56 -14.63 -7.18
C ALA A 145 5.46 -13.64 -6.73
N ASN A 146 4.93 -13.80 -5.52
CA ASN A 146 3.97 -12.86 -4.94
C ASN A 146 4.58 -11.47 -4.74
N LEU A 147 5.80 -11.41 -4.18
CA LEU A 147 6.50 -10.15 -3.98
C LEU A 147 6.91 -9.50 -5.30
N GLU A 148 7.36 -10.29 -6.28
CA GLU A 148 7.69 -9.77 -7.62
C GLU A 148 6.49 -9.10 -8.29
N GLN A 149 5.28 -9.64 -8.15
CA GLN A 149 4.07 -9.03 -8.72
C GLN A 149 3.81 -7.62 -8.18
N ILE A 150 4.19 -7.35 -6.93
CA ILE A 150 3.93 -6.06 -6.27
C ILE A 150 5.13 -5.13 -6.40
N LEU A 151 6.35 -5.63 -6.10
CA LEU A 151 7.56 -4.85 -5.99
C LEU A 151 8.31 -4.68 -7.31
N GLY A 152 7.96 -5.50 -8.31
CA GLY A 152 8.63 -5.52 -9.62
C GLY A 152 9.68 -6.62 -9.74
N ARG A 153 10.12 -6.91 -10.99
CA ARG A 153 11.05 -8.01 -11.28
C ARG A 153 12.46 -7.80 -10.75
N ARG A 154 12.92 -6.55 -10.70
CA ARG A 154 14.29 -6.21 -10.28
C ARG A 154 14.38 -6.09 -8.77
N ARG A 155 14.89 -7.10 -8.08
CA ARG A 155 14.98 -7.16 -6.61
C ARG A 155 15.75 -6.00 -5.99
N LEU A 156 16.79 -5.49 -6.68
CA LEU A 156 17.56 -4.33 -6.24
C LEU A 156 16.69 -3.06 -6.08
N HIS A 157 15.57 -2.97 -6.80
CA HIS A 157 14.67 -1.83 -6.71
C HIS A 157 13.46 -2.06 -5.79
N TRP A 158 13.40 -3.18 -5.06
CA TRP A 158 12.24 -3.46 -4.21
C TRP A 158 12.02 -2.41 -3.14
N PHE A 159 13.10 -1.92 -2.56
CA PHE A 159 13.06 -0.87 -1.54
C PHE A 159 13.23 0.55 -2.13
N CYS A 160 13.41 0.70 -3.41
CA CYS A 160 13.45 2.01 -4.06
C CYS A 160 12.02 2.44 -4.44
N PRO A 161 11.58 3.69 -4.10
CA PRO A 161 10.25 4.17 -4.42
C PRO A 161 10.11 4.54 -5.91
N CYS A 162 10.50 3.63 -6.78
CA CYS A 162 10.36 3.74 -8.24
C CYS A 162 9.94 2.40 -8.85
N TYR A 163 9.32 2.46 -10.01
CA TYR A 163 9.17 1.35 -10.91
C TYR A 163 9.99 1.62 -12.17
N CYS A 164 11.02 0.81 -12.41
CA CYS A 164 11.76 0.88 -13.67
C CYS A 164 10.95 0.25 -14.82
N ASP A 165 10.20 -0.83 -14.50
CA ASP A 165 9.48 -1.64 -15.48
C ASP A 165 7.96 -1.76 -15.13
N GLY A 166 7.46 -0.98 -14.16
CA GLY A 166 6.10 -1.10 -13.64
C GLY A 166 5.90 -2.31 -12.69
N PRO A 167 4.67 -2.52 -12.18
CA PRO A 167 4.29 -3.75 -11.50
C PRO A 167 4.28 -4.90 -12.51
N VAL A 168 4.50 -6.13 -12.03
CA VAL A 168 4.46 -7.31 -12.90
C VAL A 168 3.02 -7.66 -13.24
N GLY A 169 2.74 -7.83 -14.54
CA GLY A 169 1.39 -8.12 -15.04
C GLY A 169 0.58 -6.87 -15.36
N ASP A 170 -0.59 -7.10 -15.93
CA ASP A 170 -1.52 -6.04 -16.40
C ASP A 170 -2.61 -5.67 -15.38
N GLY A 171 -2.65 -6.38 -14.24
CA GLY A 171 -3.69 -6.25 -13.21
C GLY A 171 -5.05 -6.83 -13.61
N VAL A 172 -5.17 -7.44 -14.78
CA VAL A 172 -6.37 -8.10 -15.31
C VAL A 172 -6.23 -9.62 -15.28
N HIS A 173 -5.08 -10.12 -15.74
CA HIS A 173 -4.76 -11.54 -15.81
C HIS A 173 -3.85 -11.91 -14.64
N TRP A 174 -4.28 -12.89 -13.84
CA TRP A 174 -3.57 -13.30 -12.64
C TRP A 174 -3.09 -14.73 -12.74
N PRO A 175 -1.81 -15.00 -12.54
CA PRO A 175 -1.31 -16.37 -12.44
C PRO A 175 -1.92 -17.05 -11.20
N THR A 176 -2.21 -18.35 -11.32
CA THR A 176 -2.77 -19.16 -10.23
C THR A 176 -1.90 -20.39 -9.96
N LYS A 177 -2.02 -20.98 -8.76
CA LYS A 177 -1.30 -22.21 -8.36
C LYS A 177 -1.47 -23.37 -9.33
N THR A 178 -2.61 -23.45 -10.02
CA THR A 178 -2.94 -24.54 -10.95
C THR A 178 -2.36 -24.35 -12.36
N GLY A 179 -1.46 -23.36 -12.55
CA GLY A 179 -0.75 -23.18 -13.82
C GLY A 179 -1.58 -22.59 -14.97
N GLY A 180 -2.87 -22.34 -14.75
CA GLY A 180 -3.71 -21.59 -15.67
C GLY A 180 -3.72 -20.12 -15.30
N ALA A 181 -3.37 -19.21 -16.23
CA ALA A 181 -3.89 -17.87 -16.09
C ALA A 181 -5.41 -18.00 -15.98
N ALA A 182 -6.04 -17.31 -15.02
CA ALA A 182 -7.50 -17.24 -14.98
C ALA A 182 -7.95 -16.42 -16.21
N LEU A 183 -7.89 -17.08 -17.37
CA LEU A 183 -8.34 -16.55 -18.64
C LEU A 183 -9.86 -16.55 -18.61
N VAL A 184 -10.45 -15.38 -18.52
CA VAL A 184 -11.76 -15.20 -19.15
C VAL A 184 -11.48 -15.20 -20.65
N PRO A 185 -12.00 -16.15 -21.45
CA PRO A 185 -11.79 -16.14 -22.88
C PRO A 185 -12.33 -14.83 -23.45
N LEU A 186 -11.46 -14.04 -24.04
CA LEU A 186 -11.89 -12.98 -24.93
C LEU A 186 -12.46 -13.69 -26.16
N GLY A 187 -13.77 -13.90 -26.16
CA GLY A 187 -14.48 -14.41 -27.32
C GLY A 187 -14.44 -13.37 -28.43
N GLY A 188 -13.93 -13.76 -29.60
CA GLY A 188 -14.12 -13.03 -30.83
C GLY A 188 -12.94 -12.17 -31.24
N SER A 189 -12.44 -12.45 -32.44
CA SER A 189 -11.58 -11.64 -33.28
C SER A 189 -12.11 -10.20 -33.37
N GLY A 190 -11.56 -9.32 -32.56
CA GLY A 190 -11.91 -7.91 -32.55
C GLY A 190 -10.67 -7.12 -32.15
N THR A 191 -10.28 -6.21 -33.00
CA THR A 191 -9.25 -5.17 -32.94
C THR A 191 -8.81 -4.79 -31.53
N PRO A 192 -7.51 -4.60 -31.24
CA PRO A 192 -7.04 -4.19 -29.91
C PRO A 192 -7.70 -2.88 -29.54
N LEU A 193 -8.48 -2.89 -28.44
CA LEU A 193 -9.00 -1.70 -27.83
C LEU A 193 -7.82 -0.81 -27.46
N ARG A 194 -7.65 0.29 -28.22
CA ARG A 194 -6.77 1.40 -27.88
C ARG A 194 -7.08 1.79 -26.44
N THR A 195 -6.16 1.52 -25.54
CA THR A 195 -6.16 2.11 -24.21
C THR A 195 -5.99 3.62 -24.37
N SER A 196 -7.10 4.33 -24.38
CA SER A 196 -7.10 5.79 -24.32
C SER A 196 -6.66 6.23 -22.93
N ALA A 197 -5.35 6.22 -22.71
CA ALA A 197 -4.70 6.89 -21.60
C ALA A 197 -4.49 8.37 -21.96
N ALA A 198 -5.58 9.09 -22.16
CA ALA A 198 -5.54 10.55 -22.28
C ALA A 198 -6.75 11.12 -21.54
N VAL A 199 -6.67 11.14 -20.23
CA VAL A 199 -7.50 12.05 -19.44
C VAL A 199 -6.95 13.45 -19.63
N ARG A 200 -7.53 14.20 -20.55
CA ARG A 200 -7.29 15.65 -20.67
C ARG A 200 -7.78 16.30 -19.38
N HIS A 201 -6.87 16.89 -18.62
CA HIS A 201 -7.21 17.85 -17.60
C HIS A 201 -7.98 19.00 -18.22
N ARG A 202 -9.27 19.14 -17.88
CA ARG A 202 -9.99 20.40 -18.07
C ARG A 202 -9.66 21.29 -16.87
N PRO A 203 -9.15 22.50 -17.05
CA PRO A 203 -9.05 23.46 -15.97
C PRO A 203 -10.47 23.85 -15.51
N LEU A 204 -10.65 23.89 -14.20
CA LEU A 204 -11.82 24.49 -13.59
C LEU A 204 -11.69 26.02 -13.73
N GLY A 205 -12.57 26.64 -14.48
CA GLY A 205 -12.87 28.07 -14.44
C GLY A 205 -13.85 28.34 -13.32
#